data_e630cb6e015236a81ba193d7d32e76a4
#
_entry.id   e630cb6e015236a81ba193d7d32e76a4
#
_cell.length_a   1.000
_cell.length_b   1.000
_cell.length_c   1.000
_cell.angle_alpha   90.00
_cell.angle_beta   90.00
_cell.angle_gamma   90.00
#
_symmetry.space_group_name_H-M   'P 1'
#
loop_
_entity.id
_entity.type
_entity.pdbx_description
1 polymer ?
#
loop_
_entity_poly.entity_id
_entity_poly.type
_entity_poly.pdbx_seq_one_letter_code
_entity_poly.pdbx_strand_id
1 'polypeptide(L)'
;MKTMKLWRIAFMMLAVFSLASCSSDDKDMVNDTCKTLSGIELTDWPLTDCSTSTRPVRDLVAYKLLDIPYKWEVDWMSGTTYIIQPDFSGAKSSFSYSDYLAKNLCSGTHGAYTNLIEGKCDIIIASRDISRNEKAAAESLGVELETAPLAIDALVFIVNPKNPVKNLTTDQVRKIYTGEITNWKEVGGVDHAITPYIRDADSGSQEKMETLVMNGLNMIDGTYMPEIIGSQMTSPYSQLEYDEYGIGYTPFFYCTAMVRDLLNVRMLSIDGVTPSKESLRGDKYPFVSSIYAAVRKSESHESIAYKLYQFLFTKKGSDMIDESGYIAIK
;
A
#
# COMPACT_ATOMS: atom_id res chain seq x y z
N MET A 1 15.38 -36.46 36.89
CA MET A 1 16.06 -36.36 35.61
C MET A 1 15.14 -36.89 34.52
N LYS A 2 14.34 -36.03 33.93
CA LYS A 2 13.59 -36.30 32.69
C LYS A 2 13.50 -35.00 31.92
N THR A 3 14.16 -34.97 30.78
CA THR A 3 14.18 -33.86 29.81
C THR A 3 12.82 -33.73 29.16
N MET A 4 12.12 -32.64 29.39
CA MET A 4 10.92 -32.27 28.64
C MET A 4 11.34 -31.52 27.38
N LYS A 5 11.17 -32.14 26.22
CA LYS A 5 11.24 -31.49 24.92
C LYS A 5 9.96 -30.65 24.73
N LEU A 6 10.12 -29.34 24.67
CA LEU A 6 9.04 -28.44 24.22
C LEU A 6 8.85 -28.63 22.71
N TRP A 7 7.70 -29.14 22.31
CA TRP A 7 7.22 -29.16 20.95
C TRP A 7 6.72 -27.76 20.58
N ARG A 8 7.41 -27.14 19.63
CA ARG A 8 6.90 -25.98 18.92
C ARG A 8 5.84 -26.49 17.94
N ILE A 9 4.58 -26.24 18.24
CA ILE A 9 3.48 -26.41 17.28
C ILE A 9 3.49 -25.15 16.41
N ALA A 10 4.09 -25.28 15.23
CA ALA A 10 3.89 -24.33 14.14
C ALA A 10 2.46 -24.56 13.62
N PHE A 11 1.56 -23.62 13.91
CA PHE A 11 0.26 -23.55 13.24
C PHE A 11 0.51 -23.04 11.80
N MET A 12 0.81 -23.98 10.91
CA MET A 12 0.78 -23.77 9.48
C MET A 12 -0.70 -23.78 9.09
N MET A 13 -1.31 -22.60 8.96
CA MET A 13 -2.58 -22.48 8.24
C MET A 13 -2.29 -22.81 6.79
N LEU A 14 -2.49 -24.07 6.44
CA LEU A 14 -2.59 -24.52 5.07
C LEU A 14 -3.93 -24.00 4.54
N ALA A 15 -3.91 -22.80 3.94
CA ALA A 15 -4.96 -22.42 3.02
C ALA A 15 -4.86 -23.40 1.84
N VAL A 16 -5.71 -24.42 1.87
CA VAL A 16 -5.94 -25.29 0.73
C VAL A 16 -6.59 -24.42 -0.34
N PHE A 17 -5.76 -23.75 -1.15
CA PHE A 17 -6.20 -23.34 -2.48
C PHE A 17 -6.47 -24.64 -3.23
N SER A 18 -7.74 -24.99 -3.35
CA SER A 18 -8.17 -25.92 -4.38
C SER A 18 -7.69 -25.31 -5.70
N LEU A 19 -6.65 -25.91 -6.28
CA LEU A 19 -6.33 -25.74 -7.69
C LEU A 19 -7.55 -26.23 -8.46
N ALA A 20 -8.54 -25.35 -8.60
CA ALA A 20 -9.55 -25.54 -9.62
C ALA A 20 -8.79 -25.56 -10.93
N SER A 21 -8.75 -26.71 -11.55
CA SER A 21 -8.34 -26.90 -12.94
C SER A 21 -9.01 -25.79 -13.74
N CYS A 22 -8.22 -24.92 -14.41
CA CYS A 22 -8.76 -23.93 -15.34
C CYS A 22 -9.64 -24.67 -16.36
N SER A 23 -10.95 -24.60 -16.16
CA SER A 23 -11.93 -25.03 -17.13
C SER A 23 -11.91 -24.03 -18.31
N SER A 24 -12.42 -24.46 -19.47
CA SER A 24 -12.61 -23.57 -20.63
C SER A 24 -13.43 -22.33 -20.25
N ASP A 25 -14.34 -22.45 -19.30
CA ASP A 25 -15.27 -21.42 -18.83
C ASP A 25 -14.55 -20.24 -18.15
N ASP A 26 -13.43 -20.48 -17.42
CA ASP A 26 -12.63 -19.41 -16.80
C ASP A 26 -11.92 -18.52 -17.83
N LYS A 27 -11.47 -19.10 -18.95
CA LYS A 27 -10.83 -18.35 -20.05
C LYS A 27 -11.84 -17.49 -20.80
N ASP A 28 -13.06 -17.98 -20.96
CA ASP A 28 -14.12 -17.26 -21.64
C ASP A 28 -14.64 -16.11 -20.79
N MET A 29 -14.79 -16.29 -19.47
CA MET A 29 -15.14 -15.21 -18.53
C MET A 29 -14.07 -14.10 -18.49
N VAL A 30 -12.79 -14.45 -18.44
CA VAL A 30 -11.68 -13.47 -18.46
C VAL A 30 -11.64 -12.68 -19.76
N ASN A 31 -11.88 -13.33 -20.89
CA ASN A 31 -11.94 -12.68 -22.20
C ASN A 31 -13.15 -11.74 -22.30
N ASP A 32 -14.29 -12.13 -21.79
CA ASP A 32 -15.51 -11.31 -21.80
C ASP A 32 -15.39 -10.09 -20.87
N THR A 33 -14.84 -10.27 -19.68
CA THR A 33 -14.54 -9.17 -18.74
C THR A 33 -13.58 -8.15 -19.36
N CYS A 34 -12.51 -8.60 -20.01
CA CYS A 34 -11.58 -7.71 -20.71
C CYS A 34 -12.21 -6.94 -21.86
N LYS A 35 -13.16 -7.54 -22.61
CA LYS A 35 -13.90 -6.85 -23.67
C LYS A 35 -14.89 -5.82 -23.13
N THR A 36 -15.61 -6.17 -22.05
CA THR A 36 -16.60 -5.30 -21.42
C THR A 36 -15.98 -4.04 -20.85
N LEU A 37 -14.75 -4.12 -20.30
CA LEU A 37 -14.05 -2.97 -19.72
C LEU A 37 -13.24 -2.17 -20.74
N SER A 38 -13.00 -2.70 -21.95
CA SER A 38 -12.23 -1.97 -22.97
C SER A 38 -13.11 -0.89 -23.62
N GLY A 39 -12.70 0.37 -23.48
CA GLY A 39 -13.44 1.52 -24.03
C GLY A 39 -14.71 1.86 -23.27
N ILE A 40 -14.76 1.53 -21.98
CA ILE A 40 -15.84 1.94 -21.09
C ILE A 40 -15.89 3.46 -20.98
N GLU A 41 -17.10 4.02 -20.96
CA GLU A 41 -17.30 5.46 -20.74
C GLU A 41 -17.23 5.81 -19.25
N LEU A 42 -16.81 7.05 -18.94
CA LEU A 42 -16.73 7.52 -17.54
C LEU A 42 -18.10 7.47 -16.83
N THR A 43 -19.19 7.65 -17.56
CA THR A 43 -20.56 7.54 -17.02
C THR A 43 -20.85 6.17 -16.41
N ASP A 44 -20.30 5.12 -17.02
CA ASP A 44 -20.47 3.73 -16.58
C ASP A 44 -19.36 3.29 -15.60
N TRP A 45 -18.31 4.11 -15.44
CA TRP A 45 -17.23 3.84 -14.50
C TRP A 45 -17.77 3.81 -13.07
N PRO A 46 -17.42 2.79 -12.25
CA PRO A 46 -17.90 2.68 -10.87
C PRO A 46 -17.31 3.79 -10.00
N LEU A 47 -17.95 4.06 -8.87
CA LEU A 47 -17.37 4.89 -7.83
C LEU A 47 -16.20 4.13 -7.17
N THR A 48 -14.99 4.59 -7.41
CA THR A 48 -13.77 3.98 -6.85
C THR A 48 -13.22 4.81 -5.72
N ASP A 49 -12.60 4.18 -4.72
CA ASP A 49 -11.84 4.87 -3.69
C ASP A 49 -10.49 4.17 -3.45
N CYS A 50 -9.55 4.86 -2.81
CA CYS A 50 -8.24 4.27 -2.59
C CYS A 50 -7.50 4.88 -1.39
N SER A 51 -6.49 4.14 -0.93
CA SER A 51 -5.45 4.70 -0.06
C SER A 51 -4.57 5.68 -0.84
N THR A 52 -4.01 6.66 -0.15
CA THR A 52 -3.11 7.64 -0.79
C THR A 52 -1.95 6.97 -1.54
N SER A 53 -1.35 5.93 -0.96
CA SER A 53 -0.25 5.19 -1.59
C SER A 53 -0.69 4.33 -2.78
N THR A 54 -1.95 3.88 -2.85
CA THR A 54 -2.45 3.02 -3.93
C THR A 54 -3.11 3.81 -5.07
N ARG A 55 -3.21 5.14 -4.91
CA ARG A 55 -3.74 6.03 -5.95
C ARG A 55 -3.10 5.80 -7.34
N PRO A 56 -1.76 5.64 -7.47
CA PRO A 56 -1.15 5.38 -8.78
C PRO A 56 -1.65 4.11 -9.47
N VAL A 57 -1.94 3.04 -8.72
CA VAL A 57 -2.55 1.81 -9.29
C VAL A 57 -3.94 2.11 -9.82
N ARG A 58 -4.79 2.73 -9.00
CA ARG A 58 -6.15 3.09 -9.39
C ARG A 58 -6.16 3.99 -10.61
N ASP A 59 -5.35 5.07 -10.59
CA ASP A 59 -5.31 6.05 -11.68
C ASP A 59 -4.81 5.41 -12.97
N LEU A 60 -3.75 4.61 -12.92
CA LEU A 60 -3.21 3.96 -14.11
C LEU A 60 -4.20 2.97 -14.74
N VAL A 61 -4.88 2.17 -13.91
CA VAL A 61 -5.92 1.25 -14.39
C VAL A 61 -7.07 2.04 -15.02
N ALA A 62 -7.54 3.10 -14.36
CA ALA A 62 -8.61 3.96 -14.88
C ALA A 62 -8.21 4.62 -16.21
N TYR A 63 -7.01 5.22 -16.27
CA TYR A 63 -6.56 5.90 -17.50
C TYR A 63 -6.47 4.95 -18.68
N LYS A 64 -5.95 3.73 -18.46
CA LYS A 64 -5.86 2.73 -19.53
C LYS A 64 -7.22 2.21 -20.00
N LEU A 65 -8.14 1.98 -19.08
CA LEU A 65 -9.46 1.44 -19.42
C LEU A 65 -10.39 2.52 -20.01
N LEU A 66 -10.23 3.78 -19.62
CA LEU A 66 -10.97 4.94 -20.14
C LEU A 66 -10.29 5.59 -21.36
N ASP A 67 -9.20 5.00 -21.88
CA ASP A 67 -8.41 5.55 -23.00
C ASP A 67 -7.95 7.00 -22.76
N ILE A 68 -7.54 7.34 -21.52
CA ILE A 68 -6.98 8.65 -21.15
C ILE A 68 -5.45 8.56 -21.32
N PRO A 69 -4.83 9.38 -22.19
CA PRO A 69 -3.37 9.49 -22.26
C PRO A 69 -2.79 10.01 -20.94
N TYR A 70 -1.62 9.53 -20.57
CA TYR A 70 -0.95 9.91 -19.32
C TYR A 70 0.57 9.88 -19.46
N LYS A 71 1.26 10.56 -18.55
CA LYS A 71 2.71 10.50 -18.41
C LYS A 71 3.11 10.53 -16.92
N TRP A 72 4.27 9.98 -16.63
CA TRP A 72 4.90 10.17 -15.34
C TRP A 72 5.68 11.49 -15.35
N GLU A 73 5.40 12.35 -14.39
CA GLU A 73 6.14 13.61 -14.22
C GLU A 73 6.23 13.99 -12.74
N VAL A 74 7.14 14.90 -12.42
CA VAL A 74 7.26 15.45 -11.07
C VAL A 74 6.01 16.29 -10.79
N ASP A 75 5.40 16.07 -9.65
CA ASP A 75 4.29 16.90 -9.19
C ASP A 75 4.76 18.35 -9.02
N TRP A 76 4.27 19.23 -9.86
CA TRP A 76 4.65 20.63 -9.89
C TRP A 76 4.29 21.40 -8.62
N MET A 77 3.31 20.92 -7.83
CA MET A 77 2.89 21.54 -6.58
C MET A 77 3.85 21.21 -5.44
N SER A 78 4.25 19.96 -5.31
CA SER A 78 5.10 19.50 -4.23
C SER A 78 6.59 19.51 -4.59
N GLY A 79 6.93 19.25 -5.86
CA GLY A 79 8.31 19.03 -6.31
C GLY A 79 8.99 17.80 -5.69
N THR A 80 8.27 17.03 -4.88
CA THR A 80 8.83 15.98 -4.02
C THR A 80 8.36 14.58 -4.38
N THR A 81 7.45 14.44 -5.34
CA THR A 81 6.92 13.15 -5.79
C THR A 81 6.73 13.12 -7.29
N TYR A 82 6.86 11.93 -7.87
CA TYR A 82 6.36 11.65 -9.21
C TYR A 82 4.87 11.34 -9.13
N ILE A 83 4.11 11.78 -10.12
CA ILE A 83 2.69 11.49 -10.27
C ILE A 83 2.40 10.99 -11.69
N ILE A 84 1.28 10.28 -11.83
CA ILE A 84 0.75 9.93 -13.15
C ILE A 84 -0.18 11.06 -13.57
N GLN A 85 0.29 11.94 -14.46
CA GLN A 85 -0.45 13.09 -14.94
C GLN A 85 -1.29 12.72 -16.16
N PRO A 86 -2.63 12.79 -16.10
CA PRO A 86 -3.50 12.53 -17.24
C PRO A 86 -3.54 13.72 -18.22
N ASP A 87 -3.73 13.39 -19.49
CA ASP A 87 -4.06 14.37 -20.53
C ASP A 87 -5.52 14.19 -20.97
N PHE A 88 -6.44 14.91 -20.32
CA PHE A 88 -7.86 14.85 -20.65
C PHE A 88 -8.18 15.47 -22.01
N SER A 89 -7.33 16.33 -22.56
CA SER A 89 -7.53 16.89 -23.90
C SER A 89 -7.33 15.87 -25.00
N GLY A 90 -6.52 14.83 -24.74
CA GLY A 90 -6.27 13.69 -25.62
C GLY A 90 -7.19 12.49 -25.38
N ALA A 91 -8.09 12.55 -24.39
CA ALA A 91 -9.02 11.47 -24.11
C ALA A 91 -10.06 11.30 -25.23
N LYS A 92 -10.46 10.05 -25.51
CA LYS A 92 -11.48 9.76 -26.54
C LYS A 92 -12.84 10.33 -26.19
N SER A 93 -13.19 10.33 -24.92
CA SER A 93 -14.46 10.83 -24.41
C SER A 93 -14.30 12.23 -23.84
N SER A 94 -15.27 13.09 -24.07
CA SER A 94 -15.28 14.48 -23.59
C SER A 94 -15.76 14.54 -22.14
N PHE A 95 -14.83 14.48 -21.18
CA PHE A 95 -15.09 14.74 -19.77
C PHE A 95 -13.93 15.52 -19.14
N SER A 96 -14.22 16.23 -18.06
CA SER A 96 -13.25 17.06 -17.36
C SER A 96 -12.51 16.27 -16.26
N TYR A 97 -11.43 16.87 -15.74
CA TYR A 97 -10.75 16.33 -14.56
C TYR A 97 -11.67 16.26 -13.32
N SER A 98 -12.58 17.23 -13.17
CA SER A 98 -13.57 17.21 -12.08
C SER A 98 -14.55 16.04 -12.20
N ASP A 99 -14.97 15.68 -13.41
CA ASP A 99 -15.85 14.53 -13.64
C ASP A 99 -15.12 13.23 -13.28
N TYR A 100 -13.84 13.14 -13.66
CA TYR A 100 -12.99 12.00 -13.27
C TYR A 100 -12.86 11.89 -11.75
N LEU A 101 -12.55 12.99 -11.06
CA LEU A 101 -12.41 12.99 -9.59
C LEU A 101 -13.73 12.66 -8.87
N ALA A 102 -14.87 13.02 -9.43
CA ALA A 102 -16.17 12.68 -8.86
C ALA A 102 -16.43 11.15 -8.83
N LYS A 103 -15.77 10.41 -9.71
CA LYS A 103 -15.84 8.94 -9.79
C LYS A 103 -14.67 8.24 -9.09
N ASN A 104 -13.58 8.95 -8.78
CA ASN A 104 -12.32 8.38 -8.32
C ASN A 104 -11.83 9.10 -7.06
N LEU A 105 -12.35 8.68 -5.91
CA LEU A 105 -12.04 9.23 -4.60
C LEU A 105 -10.63 8.79 -4.13
N CYS A 106 -10.07 9.50 -3.17
CA CYS A 106 -8.84 9.12 -2.49
C CYS A 106 -8.93 9.52 -1.01
N SER A 107 -9.65 8.73 -0.23
CA SER A 107 -10.04 9.03 1.15
C SER A 107 -9.06 8.49 2.20
N GLY A 108 -7.92 7.92 1.77
CA GLY A 108 -7.01 7.21 2.65
C GLY A 108 -7.52 5.80 2.97
N THR A 109 -6.73 5.01 3.72
CA THR A 109 -7.05 3.59 3.90
C THR A 109 -8.34 3.39 4.69
N HIS A 110 -8.44 4.03 5.85
CA HIS A 110 -9.64 3.95 6.69
C HIS A 110 -10.87 4.55 5.99
N GLY A 111 -10.72 5.73 5.38
CA GLY A 111 -11.81 6.40 4.65
C GLY A 111 -12.34 5.57 3.48
N ALA A 112 -11.46 4.90 2.73
CA ALA A 112 -11.87 4.03 1.61
C ALA A 112 -12.70 2.83 2.10
N TYR A 113 -12.27 2.13 3.16
CA TYR A 113 -13.07 1.07 3.75
C TYR A 113 -14.41 1.57 4.30
N THR A 114 -14.42 2.71 4.99
CA THR A 114 -15.66 3.33 5.49
C THR A 114 -16.61 3.65 4.35
N ASN A 115 -16.13 4.26 3.27
CA ASN A 115 -16.94 4.57 2.10
C ASN A 115 -17.50 3.32 1.41
N LEU A 116 -16.71 2.24 1.32
CA LEU A 116 -17.17 0.97 0.75
C LEU A 116 -18.27 0.33 1.62
N ILE A 117 -18.08 0.31 2.94
CA ILE A 117 -19.04 -0.24 3.91
C ILE A 117 -20.35 0.54 3.90
N GLU A 118 -20.28 1.87 3.84
CA GLU A 118 -21.44 2.76 3.81
C GLU A 118 -22.11 2.89 2.42
N GLY A 119 -21.58 2.21 1.38
CA GLY A 119 -22.11 2.26 0.02
C GLY A 119 -21.85 3.56 -0.73
N LYS A 120 -20.86 4.34 -0.29
CA LYS A 120 -20.43 5.60 -0.94
C LYS A 120 -19.45 5.40 -2.09
N CYS A 121 -18.90 4.19 -2.21
CA CYS A 121 -18.14 3.74 -3.37
C CYS A 121 -18.43 2.26 -3.62
N ASP A 122 -18.01 1.75 -4.78
CA ASP A 122 -18.34 0.41 -5.23
C ASP A 122 -17.17 -0.56 -5.14
N ILE A 123 -15.96 -0.05 -5.32
CA ILE A 123 -14.69 -0.79 -5.28
C ILE A 123 -13.59 0.07 -4.67
N ILE A 124 -12.69 -0.55 -3.91
CA ILE A 124 -11.53 0.13 -3.36
C ILE A 124 -10.22 -0.60 -3.67
N ILE A 125 -9.12 0.18 -3.71
CA ILE A 125 -7.76 -0.35 -3.65
C ILE A 125 -7.09 0.22 -2.39
N ALA A 126 -6.87 -0.64 -1.39
CA ALA A 126 -6.41 -0.27 -0.07
C ALA A 126 -4.96 -0.72 0.19
N SER A 127 -4.23 0.02 1.02
CA SER A 127 -2.82 -0.27 1.32
C SER A 127 -2.61 -1.46 2.27
N ARG A 128 -3.68 -2.01 2.85
CA ARG A 128 -3.72 -3.17 3.75
C ARG A 128 -5.08 -3.86 3.67
N ASP A 129 -5.20 -5.01 4.29
CA ASP A 129 -6.51 -5.66 4.47
C ASP A 129 -7.40 -4.87 5.45
N ILE A 130 -8.67 -5.24 5.52
CA ILE A 130 -9.65 -4.66 6.44
C ILE A 130 -9.20 -4.82 7.89
N SER A 131 -9.18 -3.74 8.67
CA SER A 131 -8.84 -3.74 10.09
C SER A 131 -9.95 -4.35 10.95
N ARG A 132 -9.61 -4.65 12.21
CA ARG A 132 -10.61 -5.14 13.19
C ARG A 132 -11.76 -4.15 13.37
N ASN A 133 -11.48 -2.86 13.45
CA ASN A 133 -12.50 -1.83 13.67
C ASN A 133 -13.42 -1.67 12.45
N GLU A 134 -12.85 -1.68 11.25
CA GLU A 134 -13.61 -1.63 10.00
C GLU A 134 -14.48 -2.89 9.82
N LYS A 135 -13.93 -4.07 10.18
CA LYS A 135 -14.69 -5.32 10.17
C LYS A 135 -15.88 -5.28 11.14
N ALA A 136 -15.68 -4.79 12.36
CA ALA A 136 -16.75 -4.61 13.34
C ALA A 136 -17.80 -3.60 12.84
N ALA A 137 -17.39 -2.52 12.17
CA ALA A 137 -18.30 -1.56 11.56
C ALA A 137 -19.12 -2.22 10.43
N ALA A 138 -18.49 -2.99 9.54
CA ALA A 138 -19.18 -3.72 8.50
C ALA A 138 -20.19 -4.72 9.06
N GLU A 139 -19.80 -5.50 10.07
CA GLU A 139 -20.68 -6.44 10.77
C GLU A 139 -21.90 -5.72 11.40
N SER A 140 -21.71 -4.55 12.02
CA SER A 140 -22.80 -3.77 12.62
C SER A 140 -23.83 -3.27 11.61
N LEU A 141 -23.43 -3.09 10.36
CA LEU A 141 -24.28 -2.67 9.24
C LEU A 141 -24.78 -3.86 8.39
N GLY A 142 -24.41 -5.09 8.75
CA GLY A 142 -24.77 -6.29 7.98
C GLY A 142 -24.09 -6.34 6.61
N VAL A 143 -22.95 -5.67 6.46
CA VAL A 143 -22.19 -5.64 5.20
C VAL A 143 -21.05 -6.65 5.27
N GLU A 144 -20.95 -7.51 4.26
CA GLU A 144 -19.80 -8.37 4.05
C GLU A 144 -18.97 -7.87 2.88
N LEU A 145 -17.64 -7.89 3.05
CA LEU A 145 -16.70 -7.52 2.00
C LEU A 145 -16.02 -8.76 1.44
N GLU A 146 -15.77 -8.74 0.14
CA GLU A 146 -14.83 -9.60 -0.56
C GLU A 146 -13.53 -8.83 -0.73
N THR A 147 -12.46 -9.31 -0.08
CA THR A 147 -11.13 -8.68 -0.14
C THR A 147 -10.11 -9.68 -0.65
N ALA A 148 -9.19 -9.25 -1.50
CA ALA A 148 -8.10 -10.10 -1.97
C ALA A 148 -6.79 -9.29 -2.10
N PRO A 149 -5.63 -9.93 -1.79
CA PRO A 149 -4.33 -9.32 -1.97
C PRO A 149 -4.04 -9.13 -3.47
N LEU A 150 -3.71 -7.89 -3.85
CA LEU A 150 -3.56 -7.46 -5.24
C LEU A 150 -2.10 -7.34 -5.66
N ALA A 151 -1.25 -6.77 -4.80
CA ALA A 151 0.16 -6.59 -5.07
C ALA A 151 0.99 -6.63 -3.78
N ILE A 152 2.26 -6.96 -3.94
CA ILE A 152 3.24 -6.98 -2.85
C ILE A 152 3.78 -5.57 -2.64
N ASP A 153 3.90 -5.19 -1.38
CA ASP A 153 4.58 -4.01 -0.87
C ASP A 153 5.34 -4.40 0.41
N ALA A 154 5.97 -3.45 1.07
CA ALA A 154 6.61 -3.64 2.37
C ALA A 154 6.61 -2.34 3.17
N LEU A 155 6.68 -2.44 4.49
CA LEU A 155 7.06 -1.31 5.33
C LEU A 155 8.59 -1.27 5.43
N VAL A 156 9.20 -0.17 4.98
CA VAL A 156 10.65 0.01 5.01
C VAL A 156 11.03 1.15 5.93
N PHE A 157 12.22 1.07 6.53
CA PHE A 157 12.76 2.11 7.39
C PHE A 157 13.72 2.99 6.59
N ILE A 158 13.60 4.29 6.81
CA ILE A 158 14.41 5.31 6.13
C ILE A 158 15.14 6.20 7.13
N VAL A 159 16.33 6.62 6.75
CA VAL A 159 17.19 7.52 7.52
C VAL A 159 17.85 8.53 6.57
N ASN A 160 18.43 9.58 7.13
CA ASN A 160 19.30 10.46 6.37
C ASN A 160 20.51 9.66 5.82
N PRO A 161 20.97 9.90 4.57
CA PRO A 161 22.14 9.21 4.00
C PRO A 161 23.45 9.36 4.78
N LYS A 162 23.59 10.43 5.55
CA LYS A 162 24.76 10.66 6.41
C LYS A 162 24.78 9.75 7.64
N ASN A 163 23.63 9.15 8.03
CA ASN A 163 23.62 8.19 9.13
C ASN A 163 24.47 6.97 8.76
N PRO A 164 25.49 6.58 9.59
CA PRO A 164 26.38 5.48 9.25
C PRO A 164 25.73 4.10 9.37
N VAL A 165 24.64 3.96 10.14
CA VAL A 165 23.94 2.67 10.34
C VAL A 165 23.24 2.27 9.05
N LYS A 166 23.59 1.10 8.51
CA LYS A 166 23.04 0.56 7.25
C LYS A 166 22.05 -0.57 7.46
N ASN A 167 22.08 -1.20 8.63
CA ASN A 167 21.26 -2.35 8.97
C ASN A 167 20.83 -2.28 10.42
N LEU A 168 19.61 -2.66 10.69
CA LEU A 168 19.08 -2.93 12.03
C LEU A 168 18.49 -4.34 12.06
N THR A 169 18.46 -4.95 13.24
CA THR A 169 17.63 -6.15 13.42
C THR A 169 16.17 -5.75 13.70
N THR A 170 15.25 -6.67 13.46
CA THR A 170 13.84 -6.50 13.85
C THR A 170 13.70 -6.13 15.33
N ASP A 171 14.50 -6.78 16.22
CA ASP A 171 14.52 -6.47 17.65
C ASP A 171 15.01 -5.05 17.93
N GLN A 172 16.07 -4.60 17.26
CA GLN A 172 16.58 -3.23 17.42
C GLN A 172 15.55 -2.19 16.96
N VAL A 173 14.85 -2.42 15.85
CA VAL A 173 13.77 -1.53 15.39
C VAL A 173 12.69 -1.43 16.47
N ARG A 174 12.23 -2.57 17.01
CA ARG A 174 11.22 -2.58 18.08
C ARG A 174 11.70 -1.82 19.31
N LYS A 175 12.95 -2.05 19.75
CA LYS A 175 13.55 -1.37 20.90
C LYS A 175 13.70 0.14 20.70
N ILE A 176 13.98 0.60 19.48
CA ILE A 176 13.99 2.04 19.17
C ILE A 176 12.58 2.61 19.37
N TYR A 177 11.57 1.96 18.83
CA TYR A 177 10.19 2.46 18.90
C TYR A 177 9.47 2.17 20.22
N THR A 178 10.02 1.33 21.11
CA THR A 178 9.60 1.22 22.53
C THR A 178 10.38 2.15 23.45
N GLY A 179 11.44 2.81 22.95
CA GLY A 179 12.30 3.69 23.75
C GLY A 179 13.36 2.97 24.60
N GLU A 180 13.57 1.67 24.39
CA GLU A 180 14.62 0.91 25.06
C GLU A 180 16.01 1.23 24.47
N ILE A 181 16.10 1.49 23.16
CA ILE A 181 17.30 1.99 22.47
C ILE A 181 17.03 3.44 22.10
N THR A 182 17.84 4.35 22.65
CA THR A 182 17.66 5.79 22.49
C THR A 182 18.85 6.49 21.85
N ASN A 183 19.94 5.78 21.61
CA ASN A 183 21.17 6.34 21.06
C ASN A 183 21.71 5.46 19.92
N TRP A 184 22.10 6.07 18.82
CA TRP A 184 22.64 5.37 17.65
C TRP A 184 23.87 4.51 17.94
N LYS A 185 24.69 4.89 18.96
CA LYS A 185 25.87 4.07 19.35
C LYS A 185 25.50 2.67 19.81
N GLU A 186 24.29 2.47 20.35
CA GLU A 186 23.80 1.16 20.81
C GLU A 186 23.59 0.17 19.66
N VAL A 187 23.49 0.71 18.44
CA VAL A 187 23.30 -0.07 17.21
C VAL A 187 24.45 0.12 16.20
N GLY A 188 25.62 0.56 16.69
CA GLY A 188 26.85 0.71 15.90
C GLY A 188 26.97 2.01 15.12
N GLY A 189 26.17 2.99 15.45
CA GLY A 189 26.21 4.35 14.90
C GLY A 189 27.04 5.32 15.75
N VAL A 190 26.83 6.61 15.53
CA VAL A 190 27.48 7.69 16.28
C VAL A 190 26.86 7.86 17.67
N ASP A 191 27.59 8.51 18.60
CA ASP A 191 27.04 8.84 19.92
C ASP A 191 26.11 10.05 19.83
N HIS A 192 24.87 9.78 19.44
CA HIS A 192 23.79 10.76 19.32
C HIS A 192 22.43 10.11 19.58
N ALA A 193 21.52 10.88 20.18
CA ALA A 193 20.15 10.43 20.43
C ALA A 193 19.42 10.12 19.10
N ILE A 194 18.57 9.10 19.12
CA ILE A 194 17.71 8.74 17.99
C ILE A 194 16.43 9.57 18.07
N THR A 195 15.99 10.14 16.95
CA THR A 195 14.66 10.75 16.81
C THR A 195 13.74 9.79 16.07
N PRO A 196 12.91 8.97 16.75
CA PRO A 196 11.94 8.09 16.09
C PRO A 196 10.73 8.91 15.66
N TYR A 197 10.50 9.00 14.36
CA TYR A 197 9.32 9.63 13.78
C TYR A 197 8.17 8.64 13.71
N ILE A 198 6.98 9.08 14.11
CA ILE A 198 5.72 8.31 14.05
C ILE A 198 4.72 8.99 13.12
N ARG A 199 3.72 8.21 12.69
CA ARG A 199 2.67 8.67 11.79
C ARG A 199 1.35 8.81 12.53
N ASP A 200 0.40 9.50 11.87
CA ASP A 200 -0.98 9.59 12.32
C ASP A 200 -1.61 8.20 12.49
N ALA A 201 -2.47 8.04 13.49
CA ALA A 201 -3.18 6.80 13.79
C ALA A 201 -4.03 6.28 12.62
N ASP A 202 -4.58 7.18 11.79
CA ASP A 202 -5.36 6.82 10.61
C ASP A 202 -4.51 6.48 9.38
N SER A 203 -3.19 6.59 9.50
CA SER A 203 -2.24 6.25 8.44
C SER A 203 -2.13 4.74 8.26
N GLY A 204 -2.30 4.25 7.04
CA GLY A 204 -2.04 2.84 6.72
C GLY A 204 -0.59 2.40 6.98
N SER A 205 0.38 3.33 7.00
CA SER A 205 1.76 3.04 7.38
C SER A 205 1.90 2.91 8.89
N GLN A 206 1.17 3.69 9.68
CA GLN A 206 1.13 3.56 11.14
C GLN A 206 0.56 2.20 11.53
N GLU A 207 -0.58 1.81 10.96
CA GLU A 207 -1.17 0.51 11.26
C GLU A 207 -0.27 -0.66 10.85
N LYS A 208 0.43 -0.56 9.71
CA LYS A 208 1.46 -1.56 9.34
C LYS A 208 2.61 -1.59 10.37
N MET A 209 3.04 -0.43 10.86
CA MET A 209 4.06 -0.36 11.90
C MET A 209 3.60 -1.08 13.18
N GLU A 210 2.39 -0.82 13.63
CA GLU A 210 1.83 -1.43 14.84
C GLU A 210 1.60 -2.94 14.69
N THR A 211 1.08 -3.37 13.54
CA THR A 211 0.69 -4.77 13.34
C THR A 211 1.84 -5.67 12.90
N LEU A 212 2.65 -5.24 11.91
CA LEU A 212 3.73 -6.07 11.36
C LEU A 212 5.02 -5.96 12.17
N VAL A 213 5.36 -4.73 12.61
CA VAL A 213 6.64 -4.49 13.27
C VAL A 213 6.49 -4.65 14.77
N MET A 214 5.63 -3.87 15.41
CA MET A 214 5.50 -3.83 16.86
C MET A 214 4.80 -5.08 17.41
N ASN A 215 3.84 -5.64 16.69
CA ASN A 215 3.18 -6.90 17.02
C ASN A 215 2.71 -6.97 18.47
N GLY A 216 1.96 -5.93 18.91
CA GLY A 216 1.41 -5.82 20.25
C GLY A 216 2.31 -5.10 21.28
N LEU A 217 3.50 -4.68 20.92
CA LEU A 217 4.32 -3.79 21.74
C LEU A 217 3.79 -2.35 21.63
N ASN A 218 3.79 -1.64 22.76
CA ASN A 218 3.41 -0.22 22.77
C ASN A 218 4.57 0.63 22.25
N MET A 219 4.26 1.52 21.30
CA MET A 219 5.21 2.54 20.86
C MET A 219 5.30 3.66 21.89
N ILE A 220 6.49 4.30 21.97
CA ILE A 220 6.64 5.56 22.70
C ILE A 220 5.80 6.66 22.02
N ASP A 221 5.55 7.73 22.80
CA ASP A 221 5.10 9.00 22.22
C ASP A 221 6.29 9.62 21.46
N GLY A 222 6.51 9.14 20.25
CA GLY A 222 7.60 9.59 19.38
C GLY A 222 7.37 11.00 18.86
N THR A 223 8.35 11.53 18.12
CA THR A 223 8.21 12.82 17.48
C THR A 223 7.13 12.73 16.41
N TYR A 224 6.00 13.37 16.65
CA TYR A 224 4.90 13.44 15.69
C TYR A 224 5.33 14.28 14.50
N MET A 225 5.15 13.75 13.31
CA MET A 225 5.42 14.51 12.10
C MET A 225 4.22 15.42 11.81
N PRO A 226 4.41 16.75 11.88
CA PRO A 226 3.31 17.65 11.57
C PRO A 226 2.83 17.41 10.14
N GLU A 227 1.55 17.11 10.00
CA GLU A 227 0.92 17.01 8.70
C GLU A 227 0.79 18.39 8.09
N ILE A 228 1.58 18.66 7.06
CA ILE A 228 1.29 19.76 6.16
C ILE A 228 0.19 19.23 5.23
N ILE A 229 -0.96 19.91 5.20
CA ILE A 229 -2.10 19.58 4.36
C ILE A 229 -1.61 19.28 2.92
N GLY A 230 -1.86 18.05 2.45
CA GLY A 230 -1.45 17.57 1.12
C GLY A 230 -0.10 16.83 1.06
N SER A 231 0.67 16.74 2.14
CA SER A 231 2.01 16.11 2.14
C SER A 231 2.16 14.92 3.09
N GLN A 232 1.08 14.33 3.57
CA GLN A 232 1.07 13.24 4.55
C GLN A 232 2.07 12.12 4.26
N MET A 233 2.20 11.71 2.99
CA MET A 233 3.11 10.64 2.59
C MET A 233 4.56 11.09 2.44
N THR A 234 4.82 12.38 2.22
CA THR A 234 6.17 12.93 2.05
C THR A 234 6.78 13.47 3.35
N SER A 235 5.98 13.66 4.40
CA SER A 235 6.45 14.18 5.69
C SER A 235 7.67 13.44 6.26
N PRO A 236 7.74 12.08 6.25
CA PRO A 236 8.91 11.36 6.74
C PRO A 236 10.19 11.73 5.99
N TYR A 237 10.08 11.92 4.69
CA TYR A 237 11.22 12.23 3.84
C TYR A 237 11.73 13.65 4.07
N SER A 238 10.83 14.62 4.12
CA SER A 238 11.18 16.02 4.34
C SER A 238 11.84 16.23 5.69
N GLN A 239 11.41 15.53 6.74
CA GLN A 239 12.04 15.62 8.05
C GLN A 239 13.44 14.98 8.04
N LEU A 240 13.56 13.79 7.48
CA LEU A 240 14.82 13.04 7.46
C LEU A 240 15.86 13.63 6.51
N GLU A 241 15.48 14.47 5.55
CA GLU A 241 16.43 15.21 4.72
C GLU A 241 17.28 16.16 5.57
N TYR A 242 16.71 16.72 6.64
CA TYR A 242 17.37 17.69 7.53
C TYR A 242 17.78 17.11 8.90
N ASP A 243 17.24 15.94 9.28
CA ASP A 243 17.60 15.26 10.53
C ASP A 243 18.50 14.04 10.27
N GLU A 244 19.79 14.19 10.53
CA GLU A 244 20.80 13.13 10.37
C GLU A 244 20.61 11.98 11.36
N TYR A 245 19.85 12.20 12.44
CA TYR A 245 19.69 11.27 13.56
C TYR A 245 18.27 10.72 13.67
N GLY A 246 17.40 11.11 12.75
CA GLY A 246 16.06 10.60 12.67
C GLY A 246 15.97 9.21 12.06
N ILE A 247 14.92 8.48 12.40
CA ILE A 247 14.47 7.25 11.75
C ILE A 247 12.97 7.35 11.50
N GLY A 248 12.53 7.01 10.28
CA GLY A 248 11.13 6.96 9.91
C GLY A 248 10.80 5.69 9.13
N TYR A 249 9.54 5.52 8.79
CA TYR A 249 9.08 4.39 7.99
C TYR A 249 8.08 4.81 6.92
N THR A 250 8.04 4.03 5.84
CA THR A 250 7.25 4.34 4.64
C THR A 250 6.98 3.06 3.84
N PRO A 251 5.97 3.03 2.94
CA PRO A 251 5.84 1.93 2.00
C PRO A 251 7.03 1.87 1.03
N PHE A 252 7.51 0.67 0.72
CA PHE A 252 8.59 0.43 -0.25
C PHE A 252 8.25 1.03 -1.62
N PHE A 253 7.04 0.78 -2.10
CA PHE A 253 6.55 1.36 -3.34
C PHE A 253 6.68 2.88 -3.35
N TYR A 254 6.25 3.56 -2.28
CA TYR A 254 6.26 5.02 -2.23
C TYR A 254 7.70 5.57 -2.30
N CYS A 255 8.63 4.92 -1.58
CA CYS A 255 10.04 5.28 -1.62
C CYS A 255 10.67 5.08 -3.00
N THR A 256 10.35 4.01 -3.70
CA THR A 256 11.01 3.61 -4.94
C THR A 256 10.34 4.10 -6.20
N ALA A 257 9.04 4.36 -6.19
CA ALA A 257 8.27 4.75 -7.37
C ALA A 257 7.79 6.21 -7.33
N MET A 258 7.44 6.72 -6.13
CA MET A 258 6.89 8.07 -6.01
C MET A 258 7.94 9.12 -5.66
N VAL A 259 8.77 8.86 -4.65
CA VAL A 259 9.81 9.81 -4.20
C VAL A 259 11.09 9.65 -5.02
N ARG A 260 11.53 8.42 -5.24
CA ARG A 260 12.75 8.07 -6.00
C ARG A 260 13.98 8.86 -5.50
N ASP A 261 14.49 9.72 -6.36
CA ASP A 261 15.68 10.56 -6.20
C ASP A 261 15.37 12.03 -5.87
N LEU A 262 14.08 12.37 -5.71
CA LEU A 262 13.65 13.74 -5.43
C LEU A 262 13.95 14.19 -4.00
N LEU A 263 14.01 13.25 -3.04
CA LEU A 263 14.34 13.52 -1.64
C LEU A 263 15.48 12.60 -1.19
N ASN A 264 16.42 13.18 -0.47
CA ASN A 264 17.67 12.50 -0.12
C ASN A 264 17.52 11.68 1.17
N VAL A 265 16.96 10.49 1.05
CA VAL A 265 16.87 9.51 2.14
C VAL A 265 17.44 8.15 1.73
N ARG A 266 17.78 7.32 2.70
CA ARG A 266 18.29 5.97 2.47
C ARG A 266 17.48 4.93 3.22
N MET A 267 17.07 3.86 2.54
CA MET A 267 16.47 2.70 3.17
C MET A 267 17.49 1.89 3.97
N LEU A 268 17.07 1.39 5.13
CA LEU A 268 17.85 0.46 5.94
C LEU A 268 17.58 -0.99 5.50
N SER A 269 18.63 -1.82 5.56
CA SER A 269 18.45 -3.27 5.61
C SER A 269 17.89 -3.68 6.97
N ILE A 270 17.05 -4.72 7.00
CA ILE A 270 16.56 -5.31 8.26
C ILE A 270 16.93 -6.78 8.28
N ASP A 271 17.49 -7.22 9.41
CA ASP A 271 18.02 -8.60 9.61
C ASP A 271 18.99 -9.01 8.49
N GLY A 272 19.76 -8.05 7.98
CA GLY A 272 20.72 -8.23 6.89
C GLY A 272 20.09 -8.28 5.49
N VAL A 273 18.77 -8.08 5.36
CA VAL A 273 18.09 -8.11 4.07
C VAL A 273 17.79 -6.69 3.60
N THR A 274 18.35 -6.32 2.45
CA THR A 274 18.04 -5.05 1.78
C THR A 274 16.66 -5.14 1.09
N PRO A 275 15.76 -4.18 1.31
CA PRO A 275 14.47 -4.18 0.60
C PRO A 275 14.69 -3.97 -0.90
N SER A 276 14.19 -4.88 -1.70
CA SER A 276 14.21 -4.87 -3.17
C SER A 276 13.02 -5.65 -3.71
N LYS A 277 12.70 -5.47 -5.00
CA LYS A 277 11.63 -6.26 -5.62
C LYS A 277 11.87 -7.77 -5.50
N GLU A 278 13.14 -8.21 -5.57
CA GLU A 278 13.54 -9.62 -5.43
C GLU A 278 13.37 -10.12 -4.00
N SER A 279 13.82 -9.33 -3.01
CA SER A 279 13.70 -9.74 -1.59
C SER A 279 12.26 -9.75 -1.11
N LEU A 280 11.40 -8.88 -1.65
CA LEU A 280 9.98 -8.84 -1.35
C LEU A 280 9.24 -10.02 -2.00
N ARG A 281 9.46 -10.29 -3.30
CA ARG A 281 8.88 -11.46 -3.98
C ARG A 281 9.30 -12.79 -3.35
N GLY A 282 10.51 -12.86 -2.84
CA GLY A 282 11.07 -14.05 -2.19
C GLY A 282 10.68 -14.17 -0.72
N ASP A 283 9.85 -13.29 -0.19
CA ASP A 283 9.44 -13.24 1.23
C ASP A 283 10.65 -13.27 2.19
N LYS A 284 11.76 -12.63 1.77
CA LYS A 284 13.01 -12.57 2.56
C LYS A 284 13.06 -11.36 3.48
N TYR A 285 12.46 -10.25 3.05
CA TYR A 285 12.40 -9.04 3.85
C TYR A 285 11.32 -9.19 4.94
N PRO A 286 11.58 -8.86 6.22
CA PRO A 286 10.71 -9.27 7.33
C PRO A 286 9.35 -8.56 7.39
N PHE A 287 9.21 -7.40 6.75
CA PHE A 287 8.00 -6.58 6.82
C PHE A 287 7.30 -6.45 5.47
N VAL A 288 7.22 -7.58 4.75
CA VAL A 288 6.42 -7.69 3.53
C VAL A 288 4.95 -7.52 3.87
N SER A 289 4.23 -6.82 3.04
CA SER A 289 2.79 -6.60 3.13
C SER A 289 2.16 -6.66 1.74
N SER A 290 0.84 -6.59 1.68
CA SER A 290 0.12 -6.51 0.42
C SER A 290 -0.75 -5.27 0.38
N ILE A 291 -1.04 -4.78 -0.82
CA ILE A 291 -2.20 -3.94 -1.08
C ILE A 291 -3.37 -4.85 -1.48
N TYR A 292 -4.59 -4.39 -1.27
CA TYR A 292 -5.80 -5.19 -1.44
C TYR A 292 -6.79 -4.48 -2.35
N ALA A 293 -7.51 -5.26 -3.13
CA ALA A 293 -8.75 -4.81 -3.75
C ALA A 293 -9.93 -5.34 -2.92
N ALA A 294 -11.00 -4.54 -2.80
CA ALA A 294 -12.20 -4.97 -2.10
C ALA A 294 -13.47 -4.43 -2.75
N VAL A 295 -14.52 -5.25 -2.68
CA VAL A 295 -15.90 -4.94 -3.07
C VAL A 295 -16.87 -5.45 -2.01
N ARG A 296 -18.12 -4.99 -2.00
CA ARG A 296 -19.15 -5.64 -1.17
C ARG A 296 -19.50 -7.00 -1.76
N LYS A 297 -19.68 -8.03 -0.93
CA LYS A 297 -20.16 -9.36 -1.39
C LYS A 297 -21.56 -9.32 -2.01
N SER A 298 -22.35 -8.31 -1.66
CA SER A 298 -23.67 -8.08 -2.27
C SER A 298 -23.60 -7.44 -3.65
N GLU A 299 -22.39 -7.05 -4.10
CA GLU A 299 -22.20 -6.48 -5.44
C GLU A 299 -22.57 -7.51 -6.52
N SER A 300 -23.34 -7.07 -7.50
CA SER A 300 -23.71 -7.96 -8.61
C SER A 300 -22.47 -8.35 -9.43
N HIS A 301 -22.32 -9.63 -9.72
CA HIS A 301 -21.23 -10.12 -10.56
C HIS A 301 -21.30 -9.57 -12.00
N GLU A 302 -22.47 -9.09 -12.42
CA GLU A 302 -22.65 -8.42 -13.72
C GLU A 302 -22.32 -6.93 -13.69
N SER A 303 -22.13 -6.35 -12.50
CA SER A 303 -21.78 -4.92 -12.37
C SER A 303 -20.38 -4.64 -12.92
N ILE A 304 -20.18 -3.40 -13.36
CA ILE A 304 -18.85 -2.93 -13.79
C ILE A 304 -17.86 -2.95 -12.63
N ALA A 305 -18.30 -2.65 -11.40
CA ALA A 305 -17.46 -2.69 -10.22
C ALA A 305 -16.89 -4.09 -9.96
N TYR A 306 -17.72 -5.13 -10.01
CA TYR A 306 -17.27 -6.50 -9.83
C TYR A 306 -16.39 -6.98 -11.00
N LYS A 307 -16.74 -6.62 -12.24
CA LYS A 307 -15.90 -6.91 -13.42
C LYS A 307 -14.56 -6.22 -13.33
N LEU A 308 -14.50 -4.98 -12.83
CA LEU A 308 -13.24 -4.28 -12.58
C LEU A 308 -12.42 -4.98 -11.46
N TYR A 309 -13.07 -5.40 -10.37
CA TYR A 309 -12.44 -6.19 -9.32
C TYR A 309 -11.79 -7.45 -9.90
N GLN A 310 -12.52 -8.25 -10.67
CA GLN A 310 -11.97 -9.45 -11.31
C GLN A 310 -10.84 -9.13 -12.30
N PHE A 311 -10.99 -8.05 -13.09
CA PHE A 311 -9.97 -7.63 -14.05
C PHE A 311 -8.62 -7.38 -13.41
N LEU A 312 -8.57 -6.80 -12.20
CA LEU A 312 -7.32 -6.52 -11.49
C LEU A 312 -6.47 -7.77 -11.29
N PHE A 313 -7.07 -8.96 -11.19
CA PHE A 313 -6.38 -10.25 -11.01
C PHE A 313 -6.07 -10.97 -12.32
N THR A 314 -6.45 -10.40 -13.48
CA THR A 314 -6.05 -10.94 -14.78
C THR A 314 -4.60 -10.59 -15.09
N LYS A 315 -4.03 -11.27 -16.12
CA LYS A 315 -2.69 -10.91 -16.60
C LYS A 315 -2.59 -9.43 -17.01
N LYS A 316 -3.62 -8.89 -17.70
CA LYS A 316 -3.64 -7.46 -18.09
C LYS A 316 -3.68 -6.53 -16.88
N GLY A 317 -4.49 -6.85 -15.88
CA GLY A 317 -4.53 -6.12 -14.61
C GLY A 317 -3.18 -6.17 -13.91
N SER A 318 -2.57 -7.35 -13.80
CA SER A 318 -1.23 -7.53 -13.22
C SER A 318 -0.16 -6.73 -13.96
N ASP A 319 -0.19 -6.70 -15.30
CA ASP A 319 0.76 -5.90 -16.10
C ASP A 319 0.59 -4.38 -15.81
N MET A 320 -0.64 -3.89 -15.63
CA MET A 320 -0.90 -2.51 -15.22
C MET A 320 -0.41 -2.21 -13.80
N ILE A 321 -0.57 -3.15 -12.88
CA ILE A 321 -0.06 -3.02 -11.51
C ILE A 321 1.47 -2.97 -11.50
N ASP A 322 2.16 -3.86 -12.23
CA ASP A 322 3.62 -3.83 -12.37
C ASP A 322 4.09 -2.49 -13.01
N GLU A 323 3.35 -1.94 -13.98
CA GLU A 323 3.65 -0.65 -14.62
C GLU A 323 3.46 0.53 -13.66
N SER A 324 2.51 0.45 -12.72
CA SER A 324 2.34 1.47 -11.70
C SER A 324 3.53 1.56 -10.74
N GLY A 325 4.42 0.56 -10.74
CA GLY A 325 5.61 0.44 -9.89
C GLY A 325 5.46 -0.54 -8.72
N TYR A 326 4.25 -1.01 -8.43
CA TYR A 326 4.01 -2.08 -7.47
C TYR A 326 4.54 -3.43 -7.98
N ILE A 327 4.41 -4.47 -7.19
CA ILE A 327 4.80 -5.84 -7.54
C ILE A 327 3.52 -6.68 -7.58
N ALA A 328 2.97 -6.93 -8.78
CA ALA A 328 1.76 -7.73 -8.91
C ALA A 328 1.94 -9.13 -8.33
N ILE A 329 0.92 -9.65 -7.64
CA ILE A 329 0.82 -11.04 -7.24
C ILE A 329 0.40 -11.83 -8.48
N LYS A 330 1.18 -12.86 -8.85
CA LYS A 330 0.97 -13.70 -10.04
C LYS A 330 0.42 -15.04 -9.65
#